data_705aec9144c07a51504b0ccc6e55943f
#
_entry.id   705aec9144c07a51504b0ccc6e55943f
#
_cell.length_a   1.000
_cell.length_b   1.000
_cell.length_c   1.000
_cell.angle_alpha   90.00
_cell.angle_beta   90.00
_cell.angle_gamma   90.00
#
_symmetry.space_group_name_H-M   'P 1'
#
loop_
_entity.id
_entity.type
_entity.pdbx_description
1 polymer ?
#
loop_
_entity_poly.entity_id
_entity_poly.type
_entity_poly.pdbx_seq_one_letter_code
_entity_poly.pdbx_strand_id
1 'polypeptide(L)'
;TPMSANDVTLPDELLLPKNSQATTPVEIKAVDYEKLTSDGSMVVLKVDLGGNADFNTIGDKDVVKFVVFKKMEGNIEENATRVPGTVIADMSGWTYDAPGAEGLVSSQMFDGAIAMNQSGWYITNGSVTATVDMVNVHTLAGFRIRPMYGLGYYKVLRLYDVKTSEDGQHWVSQSGDSFVSLALSGDDWQYVKFYKPVSCRFVRMTYRCDKESASNSYVGCNEFNAIASN
;
A
#
# COMPACT_ATOMS: atom_id res chain seq x y z
N THR A 1 3.23 21.52 -1.30
CA THR A 1 2.70 22.60 -2.16
C THR A 1 2.20 21.97 -3.45
N PRO A 2 0.97 22.22 -3.90
CA PRO A 2 0.44 21.65 -5.13
C PRO A 2 1.29 22.08 -6.35
N MET A 3 1.32 21.25 -7.38
CA MET A 3 1.98 21.60 -8.65
C MET A 3 1.36 22.84 -9.28
N SER A 4 2.19 23.67 -9.88
CA SER A 4 1.83 24.84 -10.65
C SER A 4 2.22 24.67 -12.13
N ALA A 5 1.78 25.58 -13.00
CA ALA A 5 2.17 25.55 -14.40
C ALA A 5 3.69 25.61 -14.61
N ASN A 6 4.43 26.22 -13.69
CA ASN A 6 5.90 26.33 -13.76
C ASN A 6 6.64 25.03 -13.42
N ASP A 7 5.92 24.07 -12.86
CA ASP A 7 6.49 22.74 -12.51
C ASP A 7 6.35 21.74 -13.67
N VAL A 8 5.81 22.18 -14.80
CA VAL A 8 5.61 21.35 -16.01
C VAL A 8 6.25 22.05 -17.20
N THR A 9 7.08 21.33 -17.93
CA THR A 9 7.64 21.82 -19.20
C THR A 9 6.73 21.39 -20.34
N LEU A 10 6.29 22.36 -21.12
CA LEU A 10 5.49 22.18 -22.33
C LEU A 10 6.22 22.80 -23.52
N PRO A 11 6.04 22.30 -24.73
CA PRO A 11 6.50 23.02 -25.92
C PRO A 11 5.67 24.30 -26.12
N ASP A 12 6.33 25.35 -26.57
CA ASP A 12 5.67 26.64 -26.84
C ASP A 12 4.71 26.56 -28.04
N GLU A 13 4.99 25.65 -28.98
CA GLU A 13 4.20 25.50 -30.19
C GLU A 13 4.00 24.01 -30.56
N LEU A 14 2.83 23.71 -31.10
CA LEU A 14 2.49 22.44 -31.73
C LEU A 14 2.35 22.63 -33.22
N LEU A 15 3.15 21.91 -34.02
CA LEU A 15 3.03 21.93 -35.46
C LEU A 15 2.19 20.76 -35.94
N LEU A 16 1.10 21.09 -36.63
CA LEU A 16 0.35 20.13 -37.44
C LEU A 16 0.84 20.19 -38.88
N PRO A 17 1.60 19.19 -39.36
CA PRO A 17 2.09 19.20 -40.74
C PRO A 17 0.96 19.25 -41.76
N LYS A 18 1.17 19.94 -42.89
CA LYS A 18 0.21 20.02 -43.97
C LYS A 18 -0.21 18.62 -44.43
N ASN A 19 -1.52 18.39 -44.53
CA ASN A 19 -2.13 17.10 -44.87
C ASN A 19 -1.93 16.01 -43.81
N SER A 20 -1.56 16.34 -42.59
CA SER A 20 -1.48 15.41 -41.46
C SER A 20 -2.74 15.51 -40.58
N GLN A 21 -3.13 14.37 -39.99
CA GLN A 21 -4.22 14.30 -39.02
C GLN A 21 -3.72 14.29 -37.58
N ALA A 22 -2.41 14.34 -37.38
CA ALA A 22 -1.80 14.32 -36.05
C ALA A 22 -0.53 15.17 -36.03
N THR A 23 -0.25 15.75 -34.90
CA THR A 23 1.05 16.40 -34.60
C THR A 23 2.10 15.32 -34.35
N THR A 24 3.38 15.72 -34.33
CA THR A 24 4.41 14.89 -33.70
C THR A 24 4.08 14.67 -32.21
N PRO A 25 4.44 13.50 -31.64
CA PRO A 25 4.27 13.28 -30.21
C PRO A 25 4.92 14.39 -29.38
N VAL A 26 4.19 14.84 -28.37
CA VAL A 26 4.66 15.89 -27.47
C VAL A 26 4.99 15.26 -26.12
N GLU A 27 6.20 15.50 -25.67
CA GLU A 27 6.65 15.06 -24.36
C GLU A 27 6.32 16.15 -23.32
N ILE A 28 5.61 15.75 -22.26
CA ILE A 28 5.33 16.59 -21.11
C ILE A 28 6.21 16.12 -19.96
N LYS A 29 7.03 17.01 -19.44
CA LYS A 29 7.95 16.68 -18.33
C LYS A 29 7.58 17.46 -17.08
N ALA A 30 7.44 16.77 -15.97
CA ALA A 30 7.44 17.43 -14.68
C ALA A 30 8.87 17.90 -14.33
N VAL A 31 9.01 19.14 -13.96
CA VAL A 31 10.31 19.75 -13.58
C VAL A 31 10.62 19.45 -12.11
N ASP A 32 9.59 19.43 -11.28
CA ASP A 32 9.71 19.16 -9.85
C ASP A 32 8.89 17.93 -9.45
N TYR A 33 9.55 16.78 -9.47
CA TYR A 33 8.94 15.49 -9.13
C TYR A 33 8.54 15.39 -7.65
N GLU A 34 9.16 16.17 -6.77
CA GLU A 34 8.86 16.13 -5.33
C GLU A 34 7.49 16.73 -5.01
N LYS A 35 6.94 17.53 -5.92
CA LYS A 35 5.59 18.07 -5.80
C LYS A 35 4.49 17.10 -6.27
N LEU A 36 4.84 16.01 -6.94
CA LEU A 36 3.89 14.97 -7.28
C LEU A 36 3.49 14.21 -6.01
N THR A 37 2.21 14.02 -5.82
CA THR A 37 1.66 13.27 -4.69
C THR A 37 1.13 11.90 -5.14
N SER A 38 0.97 10.97 -4.20
CA SER A 38 0.33 9.68 -4.46
C SER A 38 -1.16 9.83 -4.81
N ASP A 39 -1.79 10.92 -4.39
CA ASP A 39 -3.19 11.23 -4.71
C ASP A 39 -3.37 11.74 -6.14
N GLY A 40 -2.25 11.98 -6.82
CA GLY A 40 -2.21 12.50 -8.18
C GLY A 40 -2.29 14.02 -8.28
N SER A 41 -1.71 14.54 -9.35
CA SER A 41 -1.83 15.94 -9.74
C SER A 41 -2.52 16.01 -11.11
N MET A 42 -3.57 16.81 -11.19
CA MET A 42 -4.27 16.99 -12.47
C MET A 42 -3.57 18.09 -13.29
N VAL A 43 -3.14 17.73 -14.50
CA VAL A 43 -2.63 18.67 -15.49
C VAL A 43 -3.68 18.88 -16.56
N VAL A 44 -4.07 20.13 -16.79
CA VAL A 44 -5.02 20.50 -17.83
C VAL A 44 -4.25 21.27 -18.88
N LEU A 45 -4.21 20.73 -20.10
CA LEU A 45 -3.66 21.41 -21.26
C LEU A 45 -4.80 21.95 -22.12
N LYS A 46 -4.70 23.21 -22.48
CA LYS A 46 -5.57 23.83 -23.45
C LYS A 46 -4.76 24.18 -24.70
N VAL A 47 -5.20 23.75 -25.86
CA VAL A 47 -4.61 24.11 -27.13
C VAL A 47 -5.27 25.38 -27.62
N ASP A 48 -4.48 26.45 -27.77
CA ASP A 48 -4.92 27.70 -28.38
C ASP A 48 -4.49 27.71 -29.86
N LEU A 49 -5.44 27.92 -30.74
CA LEU A 49 -5.18 27.96 -32.19
C LEU A 49 -4.61 29.29 -32.66
N GLY A 50 -4.25 30.19 -31.74
CA GLY A 50 -3.55 31.44 -32.05
C GLY A 50 -4.34 32.41 -32.94
N GLY A 51 -5.66 32.36 -32.91
CA GLY A 51 -6.52 33.25 -33.71
C GLY A 51 -6.50 32.97 -35.19
N ASN A 52 -6.05 31.79 -35.65
CA ASN A 52 -6.10 31.36 -37.03
C ASN A 52 -7.55 31.10 -37.45
N ALA A 53 -8.09 31.93 -38.35
CA ALA A 53 -9.48 31.85 -38.76
C ALA A 53 -9.84 30.62 -39.62
N ASP A 54 -8.84 29.87 -40.07
CA ASP A 54 -9.04 28.69 -40.92
C ASP A 54 -9.33 27.41 -40.14
N PHE A 55 -9.20 27.46 -38.82
CA PHE A 55 -9.40 26.31 -37.94
C PHE A 55 -10.30 26.66 -36.74
N ASN A 56 -11.21 25.75 -36.44
CA ASN A 56 -12.06 25.84 -35.27
C ASN A 56 -11.93 24.58 -34.44
N THR A 57 -11.92 24.73 -33.12
CA THR A 57 -12.03 23.60 -32.18
C THR A 57 -13.46 23.06 -32.19
N ILE A 58 -13.60 21.76 -32.02
CA ILE A 58 -14.92 21.11 -31.97
C ILE A 58 -15.27 20.96 -30.46
N GLY A 59 -16.00 21.93 -29.92
CA GLY A 59 -16.41 21.95 -28.50
C GLY A 59 -15.21 21.94 -27.57
N ASP A 60 -15.23 21.09 -26.56
CA ASP A 60 -14.19 21.02 -25.49
C ASP A 60 -12.99 20.14 -25.91
N LYS A 61 -12.81 19.83 -27.19
CA LYS A 61 -11.72 18.95 -27.68
C LYS A 61 -10.37 19.66 -27.77
N ASP A 62 -10.33 20.94 -27.46
CA ASP A 62 -9.12 21.72 -27.26
C ASP A 62 -8.52 21.54 -25.86
N VAL A 63 -9.23 20.84 -24.96
CA VAL A 63 -8.79 20.63 -23.58
C VAL A 63 -8.50 19.16 -23.35
N VAL A 64 -7.27 18.83 -22.95
CA VAL A 64 -6.85 17.52 -22.54
C VAL A 64 -6.52 17.54 -21.06
N LYS A 65 -7.09 16.61 -20.30
CA LYS A 65 -6.83 16.46 -18.87
C LYS A 65 -6.07 15.15 -18.63
N PHE A 66 -4.95 15.23 -17.93
CA PHE A 66 -4.27 14.04 -17.43
C PHE A 66 -4.14 14.12 -15.92
N VAL A 67 -4.13 12.96 -15.30
CA VAL A 67 -3.77 12.84 -13.90
C VAL A 67 -2.41 12.18 -13.83
N VAL A 68 -1.46 12.86 -13.20
CA VAL A 68 -0.08 12.40 -13.04
C VAL A 68 0.12 12.01 -11.59
N PHE A 69 0.59 10.80 -11.38
CA PHE A 69 0.86 10.27 -10.04
C PHE A 69 2.36 10.11 -9.84
N LYS A 70 2.82 10.36 -8.62
CA LYS A 70 4.13 9.86 -8.20
C LYS A 70 3.99 8.37 -7.96
N LYS A 71 4.72 7.55 -8.71
CA LYS A 71 4.79 6.13 -8.43
C LYS A 71 5.42 5.95 -7.05
N MET A 72 4.69 5.31 -6.14
CA MET A 72 5.20 4.97 -4.83
C MET A 72 6.08 3.72 -4.92
N GLU A 73 7.35 3.86 -4.61
CA GLU A 73 8.21 2.71 -4.42
C GLU A 73 7.82 1.99 -3.14
N GLY A 74 7.72 0.66 -3.22
CA GLY A 74 7.48 -0.17 -2.06
C GLY A 74 8.70 -0.22 -1.15
N ASN A 75 8.46 -0.29 0.15
CA ASN A 75 9.48 -0.45 1.17
C ASN A 75 9.49 -1.88 1.75
N ILE A 76 8.77 -2.81 1.13
CA ILE A 76 8.68 -4.20 1.57
C ILE A 76 9.57 -5.08 0.70
N GLU A 77 10.46 -5.83 1.33
CA GLU A 77 11.23 -6.89 0.68
C GLU A 77 10.36 -8.14 0.53
N GLU A 78 10.12 -8.53 -0.72
CA GLU A 78 9.35 -9.73 -1.00
C GLU A 78 10.12 -11.00 -0.61
N ASN A 79 9.40 -11.99 -0.09
CA ASN A 79 9.95 -13.29 0.30
C ASN A 79 11.06 -13.23 1.38
N ALA A 80 11.05 -12.24 2.24
CA ALA A 80 11.96 -12.17 3.37
C ALA A 80 11.74 -13.38 4.31
N THR A 81 12.84 -14.07 4.64
CA THR A 81 12.83 -15.21 5.58
C THR A 81 13.20 -14.81 7.00
N ARG A 82 13.58 -13.56 7.20
CA ARG A 82 13.93 -12.96 8.49
C ARG A 82 13.90 -11.45 8.40
N VAL A 83 13.75 -10.79 9.54
CA VAL A 83 13.94 -9.34 9.70
C VAL A 83 15.13 -9.13 10.64
N PRO A 84 16.16 -8.37 10.24
CA PRO A 84 17.27 -8.02 11.14
C PRO A 84 16.77 -7.05 12.21
N GLY A 85 17.19 -7.25 13.45
CA GLY A 85 16.78 -6.42 14.59
C GLY A 85 16.34 -7.25 15.76
N THR A 86 15.72 -6.57 16.73
CA THR A 86 15.27 -7.19 17.98
C THR A 86 13.75 -7.15 18.08
N VAL A 87 13.14 -8.29 18.38
CA VAL A 87 11.70 -8.32 18.69
C VAL A 87 11.45 -7.43 19.92
N ILE A 88 10.48 -6.53 19.82
CA ILE A 88 10.09 -5.68 20.94
C ILE A 88 9.42 -6.58 21.97
N ALA A 89 10.05 -6.70 23.15
CA ALA A 89 9.60 -7.62 24.19
C ALA A 89 8.48 -7.03 25.06
N ASP A 90 8.52 -5.72 25.32
CA ASP A 90 7.46 -5.05 26.08
C ASP A 90 6.36 -4.60 25.13
N MET A 91 5.30 -5.37 25.10
CA MET A 91 4.09 -5.11 24.32
C MET A 91 2.91 -4.74 25.25
N SER A 92 3.19 -4.32 26.48
CA SER A 92 2.15 -3.89 27.43
C SER A 92 1.38 -2.68 26.92
N GLY A 93 0.06 -2.78 26.97
CA GLY A 93 -0.85 -1.74 26.47
C GLY A 93 -1.02 -1.71 24.95
N TRP A 94 -0.34 -2.58 24.20
CA TRP A 94 -0.57 -2.69 22.77
C TRP A 94 -1.99 -3.19 22.47
N THR A 95 -2.54 -2.72 21.39
CA THR A 95 -3.85 -3.19 20.93
C THR A 95 -3.77 -3.68 19.48
N TYR A 96 -4.56 -4.70 19.20
CA TYR A 96 -4.78 -5.24 17.86
C TYR A 96 -6.27 -5.15 17.56
N ASP A 97 -6.63 -4.43 16.53
CA ASP A 97 -8.03 -4.28 16.06
C ASP A 97 -8.16 -4.78 14.63
N ALA A 98 -9.18 -5.58 14.37
CA ALA A 98 -9.46 -6.15 13.05
C ALA A 98 -10.98 -6.25 12.85
N PRO A 99 -11.66 -5.14 12.55
CA PRO A 99 -13.11 -5.12 12.37
C PRO A 99 -13.57 -6.08 11.29
N GLY A 100 -14.54 -6.94 11.64
CA GLY A 100 -15.07 -7.98 10.77
C GLY A 100 -14.32 -9.31 10.82
N ALA A 101 -13.23 -9.41 11.57
CA ALA A 101 -12.63 -10.69 11.91
C ALA A 101 -13.39 -11.37 13.07
N GLU A 102 -13.43 -12.68 13.05
CA GLU A 102 -14.04 -13.48 14.11
C GLU A 102 -12.96 -13.96 15.09
N GLY A 103 -13.34 -14.16 16.36
CA GLY A 103 -12.46 -14.74 17.39
C GLY A 103 -11.38 -13.83 17.94
N LEU A 104 -11.28 -12.58 17.49
CA LEU A 104 -10.24 -11.66 17.94
C LEU A 104 -10.37 -11.32 19.42
N VAL A 105 -9.27 -11.57 20.15
CA VAL A 105 -9.02 -11.02 21.47
C VAL A 105 -7.67 -10.29 21.38
N SER A 106 -7.68 -8.98 21.50
CA SER A 106 -6.50 -8.12 21.19
C SER A 106 -5.24 -8.54 21.98
N SER A 107 -5.35 -8.83 23.27
CA SER A 107 -4.21 -9.24 24.10
C SER A 107 -3.59 -10.58 23.69
N GLN A 108 -4.36 -11.45 23.06
CA GLN A 108 -3.89 -12.76 22.59
C GLN A 108 -3.00 -12.67 21.34
N MET A 109 -3.00 -11.53 20.67
CA MET A 109 -2.13 -11.29 19.51
C MET A 109 -0.67 -10.99 19.93
N PHE A 110 -0.38 -10.95 21.24
CA PHE A 110 0.91 -10.58 21.82
C PHE A 110 1.32 -11.50 22.98
N ASP A 111 0.66 -12.64 23.17
CA ASP A 111 0.84 -13.50 24.34
C ASP A 111 1.89 -14.61 24.13
N GLY A 112 2.43 -14.72 22.90
CA GLY A 112 3.39 -15.74 22.54
C GLY A 112 2.80 -17.14 22.31
N ALA A 113 1.47 -17.28 22.35
CA ALA A 113 0.78 -18.54 22.12
C ALA A 113 0.64 -18.81 20.61
N ILE A 114 1.52 -19.66 20.08
CA ILE A 114 1.65 -19.91 18.64
C ILE A 114 1.11 -21.28 18.20
N ALA A 115 0.42 -22.01 19.07
CA ALA A 115 -0.10 -23.33 18.72
C ALA A 115 -1.28 -23.23 17.75
N MET A 116 -1.36 -24.18 16.83
CA MET A 116 -2.45 -24.28 15.87
C MET A 116 -3.79 -24.42 16.61
N ASN A 117 -4.81 -23.68 16.17
CA ASN A 117 -6.14 -23.58 16.80
C ASN A 117 -6.20 -22.90 18.19
N GLN A 118 -5.16 -22.19 18.56
CA GLN A 118 -5.25 -21.29 19.72
C GLN A 118 -5.64 -19.89 19.32
N SER A 119 -5.91 -19.09 20.31
CA SER A 119 -6.33 -17.69 20.27
C SER A 119 -5.79 -16.90 19.06
N GLY A 120 -6.63 -16.17 18.42
CA GLY A 120 -6.33 -15.38 17.24
C GLY A 120 -7.62 -15.01 16.54
N TRP A 121 -7.51 -14.28 15.46
CA TRP A 121 -8.64 -13.93 14.62
C TRP A 121 -8.65 -14.74 13.32
N TYR A 122 -9.81 -14.90 12.74
CA TYR A 122 -9.96 -15.55 11.45
C TYR A 122 -11.04 -14.92 10.59
N ILE A 123 -10.97 -15.18 9.29
CA ILE A 123 -12.00 -14.88 8.29
C ILE A 123 -12.24 -16.11 7.43
N THR A 124 -13.47 -16.26 6.96
CA THR A 124 -13.87 -17.37 6.08
C THR A 124 -13.95 -16.95 4.62
N ASN A 125 -14.05 -15.65 4.37
CA ASN A 125 -14.10 -15.07 3.02
C ASN A 125 -13.83 -13.55 3.11
N GLY A 126 -13.53 -12.93 1.94
CA GLY A 126 -13.38 -11.49 1.85
C GLY A 126 -12.06 -10.96 2.39
N SER A 127 -12.07 -9.74 2.85
CA SER A 127 -10.89 -9.03 3.36
C SER A 127 -11.15 -8.40 4.72
N VAL A 128 -10.08 -8.23 5.49
CA VAL A 128 -10.08 -7.53 6.77
C VAL A 128 -8.87 -6.59 6.83
N THR A 129 -9.07 -5.44 7.43
CA THR A 129 -7.98 -4.51 7.74
C THR A 129 -7.71 -4.53 9.23
N ALA A 130 -6.53 -5.00 9.59
CA ALA A 130 -6.06 -5.01 10.97
C ALA A 130 -5.18 -3.80 11.26
N THR A 131 -5.28 -3.26 12.46
CA THR A 131 -4.44 -2.15 12.95
C THR A 131 -3.84 -2.52 14.29
N VAL A 132 -2.53 -2.41 14.40
CA VAL A 132 -1.77 -2.52 15.66
C VAL A 132 -1.45 -1.13 16.14
N ASP A 133 -1.76 -0.83 17.41
CA ASP A 133 -1.25 0.34 18.14
C ASP A 133 -0.20 -0.12 19.13
N MET A 134 1.01 0.36 18.99
CA MET A 134 2.16 0.02 19.83
C MET A 134 2.37 1.00 21.00
N VAL A 135 1.40 1.89 21.26
CA VAL A 135 1.41 2.93 22.30
C VAL A 135 2.47 4.00 22.06
N ASN A 136 3.70 3.60 21.77
CA ASN A 136 4.84 4.48 21.53
C ASN A 136 5.32 4.39 20.09
N VAL A 137 6.02 5.42 19.63
CA VAL A 137 6.72 5.40 18.34
C VAL A 137 7.98 4.53 18.47
N HIS A 138 8.14 3.60 17.54
CA HIS A 138 9.30 2.71 17.41
C HIS A 138 9.89 2.83 16.01
N THR A 139 11.19 2.64 15.86
CA THR A 139 11.83 2.50 14.55
C THR A 139 11.90 1.01 14.20
N LEU A 140 11.05 0.59 13.26
CA LEU A 140 10.91 -0.81 12.89
C LEU A 140 11.76 -1.17 11.68
N ALA A 141 12.48 -2.27 11.75
CA ALA A 141 13.06 -2.96 10.58
C ALA A 141 12.01 -3.80 9.85
N GLY A 142 10.89 -4.07 10.50
CA GLY A 142 9.77 -4.86 9.99
C GLY A 142 8.97 -5.49 11.12
N PHE A 143 8.23 -6.52 10.78
CA PHE A 143 7.44 -7.29 11.74
C PHE A 143 7.31 -8.75 11.28
N ARG A 144 6.79 -9.60 12.15
CA ARG A 144 6.46 -10.97 11.80
C ARG A 144 5.06 -11.32 12.31
N ILE A 145 4.42 -12.22 11.60
CA ILE A 145 3.06 -12.66 11.86
C ILE A 145 3.08 -14.19 11.93
N ARG A 146 2.33 -14.75 12.85
CA ARG A 146 2.05 -16.18 12.89
C ARG A 146 0.68 -16.41 12.26
N PRO A 147 0.62 -17.00 11.06
CA PRO A 147 -0.66 -17.37 10.46
C PRO A 147 -1.34 -18.48 11.24
N MET A 148 -2.66 -18.43 11.27
CA MET A 148 -3.50 -19.51 11.77
C MET A 148 -4.19 -20.18 10.58
N TYR A 149 -3.99 -21.50 10.44
CA TYR A 149 -4.68 -22.27 9.41
C TYR A 149 -5.91 -22.95 9.99
N GLY A 150 -7.02 -22.82 9.29
CA GLY A 150 -8.17 -23.68 9.49
C GLY A 150 -7.93 -25.08 8.99
N LEU A 151 -8.79 -26.00 9.39
CA LEU A 151 -8.82 -27.36 8.90
C LEU A 151 -9.21 -27.38 7.42
N GLY A 152 -8.23 -27.30 6.53
CA GLY A 152 -8.44 -27.37 5.09
C GLY A 152 -7.52 -26.44 4.31
N TYR A 153 -6.66 -26.99 3.54
CA TYR A 153 -5.55 -26.33 2.79
C TYR A 153 -5.98 -25.56 1.55
N TYR A 154 -7.24 -25.17 1.44
CA TYR A 154 -7.80 -24.62 0.21
C TYR A 154 -8.02 -23.11 0.24
N LYS A 155 -7.55 -22.44 1.27
CA LYS A 155 -7.60 -20.99 1.40
C LYS A 155 -6.22 -20.49 1.79
N VAL A 156 -5.86 -19.36 1.24
CA VAL A 156 -4.59 -18.70 1.53
C VAL A 156 -4.90 -17.32 2.08
N LEU A 157 -4.32 -17.00 3.24
CA LEU A 157 -4.31 -15.64 3.73
C LEU A 157 -3.23 -14.88 2.97
N ARG A 158 -3.63 -13.75 2.36
CA ARG A 158 -2.70 -12.86 1.67
C ARG A 158 -2.71 -11.48 2.32
N LEU A 159 -1.52 -10.93 2.47
CA LEU A 159 -1.31 -9.55 2.86
C LEU A 159 -1.21 -8.70 1.58
N TYR A 160 -2.15 -7.77 1.40
CA TYR A 160 -2.26 -6.93 0.20
C TYR A 160 -1.73 -5.52 0.41
N ASP A 161 -1.74 -5.01 1.63
CA ASP A 161 -1.30 -3.66 1.90
C ASP A 161 -0.74 -3.54 3.32
N VAL A 162 0.29 -2.74 3.46
CA VAL A 162 0.88 -2.36 4.74
C VAL A 162 1.03 -0.86 4.76
N LYS A 163 0.46 -0.23 5.78
CA LYS A 163 0.62 1.20 6.05
C LYS A 163 1.14 1.40 7.46
N THR A 164 1.90 2.46 7.64
CA THR A 164 2.41 2.87 8.95
C THR A 164 1.99 4.30 9.26
N SER A 165 1.91 4.63 10.55
CA SER A 165 1.58 5.97 10.99
C SER A 165 2.21 6.24 12.37
N GLU A 166 2.58 7.49 12.64
CA GLU A 166 3.00 7.91 13.99
C GLU A 166 1.81 8.39 14.84
N ASP A 167 0.75 8.91 14.22
CA ASP A 167 -0.38 9.57 14.90
C ASP A 167 -1.74 8.87 14.71
N GLY A 168 -1.80 7.82 13.87
CA GLY A 168 -3.03 7.12 13.53
C GLY A 168 -3.95 7.86 12.55
N GLN A 169 -3.58 9.05 12.10
CA GLN A 169 -4.34 9.88 11.15
C GLN A 169 -3.66 9.96 9.78
N HIS A 170 -2.35 10.20 9.77
CA HIS A 170 -1.55 10.28 8.55
C HIS A 170 -0.87 8.95 8.28
N TRP A 171 -1.27 8.29 7.19
CA TRP A 171 -0.83 6.94 6.84
C TRP A 171 0.11 6.95 5.65
N VAL A 172 1.24 6.29 5.78
CA VAL A 172 2.23 6.11 4.70
C VAL A 172 2.20 4.65 4.25
N SER A 173 1.98 4.42 2.95
CA SER A 173 2.04 3.07 2.39
C SER A 173 3.47 2.58 2.38
N GLN A 174 3.66 1.35 2.85
CA GLN A 174 4.93 0.64 2.77
C GLN A 174 4.93 -0.36 1.61
N SER A 175 3.74 -0.75 1.14
CA SER A 175 3.59 -1.69 0.02
C SER A 175 4.01 -1.07 -1.32
N GLY A 176 3.68 0.22 -1.55
CA GLY A 176 3.90 0.87 -2.84
C GLY A 176 2.99 0.32 -3.95
N ASP A 177 3.10 0.92 -5.13
CA ASP A 177 2.20 0.61 -6.27
C ASP A 177 2.53 -0.70 -6.99
N SER A 178 3.73 -1.22 -6.81
CA SER A 178 4.17 -2.46 -7.46
C SER A 178 3.94 -3.71 -6.60
N PHE A 179 3.57 -3.54 -5.34
CA PHE A 179 3.30 -4.66 -4.46
C PHE A 179 1.99 -5.34 -4.83
N VAL A 180 2.04 -6.62 -5.14
CA VAL A 180 0.84 -7.38 -5.51
C VAL A 180 0.21 -7.99 -4.27
N SER A 181 0.90 -8.89 -3.61
CA SER A 181 0.49 -9.46 -2.32
C SER A 181 1.58 -10.39 -1.79
N LEU A 182 1.60 -10.59 -0.47
CA LEU A 182 2.44 -11.56 0.18
C LEU A 182 1.57 -12.73 0.67
N ALA A 183 1.82 -13.94 0.20
CA ALA A 183 1.15 -15.13 0.70
C ALA A 183 1.66 -15.46 2.11
N LEU A 184 0.75 -15.52 3.06
CA LEU A 184 1.03 -15.95 4.43
C LEU A 184 0.67 -17.44 4.51
N SER A 185 1.64 -18.31 4.25
CA SER A 185 1.44 -19.75 4.18
C SER A 185 2.40 -20.49 5.10
N GLY A 186 1.94 -21.62 5.65
CA GLY A 186 2.71 -22.43 6.59
C GLY A 186 2.33 -22.20 8.05
N ASP A 187 2.83 -23.05 8.91
CA ASP A 187 2.62 -23.05 10.35
C ASP A 187 3.84 -22.47 11.10
N ASP A 188 4.58 -21.60 10.43
CA ASP A 188 5.73 -20.90 10.97
C ASP A 188 5.59 -19.38 10.81
N TRP A 189 6.49 -18.61 11.41
CA TRP A 189 6.53 -17.17 11.29
C TRP A 189 6.66 -16.72 9.83
N GLN A 190 5.84 -15.76 9.45
CA GLN A 190 5.93 -15.06 8.18
C GLN A 190 6.46 -13.64 8.44
N TYR A 191 7.41 -13.22 7.62
CA TYR A 191 8.17 -12.00 7.85
C TYR A 191 7.79 -10.92 6.84
N VAL A 192 7.58 -9.71 7.34
CA VAL A 192 7.45 -8.50 6.54
C VAL A 192 8.65 -7.61 6.88
N LYS A 193 9.61 -7.56 5.98
CA LYS A 193 10.85 -6.80 6.14
C LYS A 193 10.76 -5.49 5.37
N PHE A 194 11.17 -4.42 6.00
CA PHE A 194 11.35 -3.13 5.35
C PHE A 194 12.75 -3.00 4.77
N TYR A 195 12.86 -2.47 3.54
CA TYR A 195 14.16 -2.09 2.96
C TYR A 195 14.83 -0.97 3.76
N LYS A 196 14.04 0.00 4.22
CA LYS A 196 14.48 1.09 5.09
C LYS A 196 13.64 1.05 6.37
N PRO A 197 14.29 1.13 7.55
CA PRO A 197 13.55 1.20 8.81
C PRO A 197 12.54 2.34 8.82
N VAL A 198 11.41 2.12 9.49
CA VAL A 198 10.27 3.05 9.53
C VAL A 198 9.96 3.44 10.96
N SER A 199 9.90 4.75 11.22
CA SER A 199 9.42 5.30 12.49
C SER A 199 7.90 5.30 12.50
N CYS A 200 7.28 4.56 13.40
CA CYS A 200 5.82 4.49 13.51
C CYS A 200 5.36 4.02 14.89
N ARG A 201 4.15 4.40 15.26
CA ARG A 201 3.38 3.87 16.38
C ARG A 201 2.35 2.85 15.90
N PHE A 202 1.81 3.05 14.71
CA PHE A 202 0.73 2.21 14.18
C PHE A 202 1.19 1.46 12.95
N VAL A 203 0.78 0.18 12.87
CA VAL A 203 0.91 -0.65 11.66
C VAL A 203 -0.48 -1.10 11.25
N ARG A 204 -0.85 -0.82 10.00
CA ARG A 204 -2.11 -1.26 9.40
C ARG A 204 -1.84 -2.24 8.29
N MET A 205 -2.56 -3.34 8.30
CA MET A 205 -2.38 -4.47 7.40
C MET A 205 -3.71 -4.86 6.79
N THR A 206 -3.80 -4.92 5.47
CA THR A 206 -4.99 -5.42 4.77
C THR A 206 -4.77 -6.85 4.33
N TYR A 207 -5.58 -7.74 4.84
CA TYR A 207 -5.56 -9.16 4.54
C TYR A 207 -6.75 -9.56 3.69
N ARG A 208 -6.58 -10.61 2.90
CA ARG A 208 -7.66 -11.23 2.16
C ARG A 208 -7.57 -12.74 2.24
N CYS A 209 -8.72 -13.37 2.35
CA CYS A 209 -8.89 -14.81 2.23
C CYS A 209 -9.14 -15.16 0.76
N ASP A 210 -8.13 -15.70 0.08
CA ASP A 210 -8.29 -16.19 -1.28
C ASP A 210 -8.78 -17.63 -1.25
N LYS A 211 -9.97 -17.83 -1.83
CA LYS A 211 -10.58 -19.15 -1.93
C LYS A 211 -10.02 -19.90 -3.13
N GLU A 212 -9.22 -20.91 -2.89
CA GLU A 212 -8.69 -21.77 -3.93
C GLU A 212 -9.62 -22.94 -4.26
N SER A 213 -10.54 -23.31 -3.35
CA SER A 213 -11.57 -24.33 -3.56
C SER A 213 -12.78 -24.18 -2.64
N ALA A 214 -13.78 -25.07 -2.81
CA ALA A 214 -15.09 -24.98 -2.17
C ALA A 214 -15.15 -25.37 -0.67
N SER A 215 -14.06 -25.51 0.06
CA SER A 215 -14.07 -25.90 1.46
C SER A 215 -14.49 -24.77 2.42
N ASN A 216 -15.05 -25.14 3.58
CA ASN A 216 -15.44 -24.23 4.65
C ASN A 216 -14.29 -23.82 5.58
N SER A 217 -13.07 -23.77 5.07
CA SER A 217 -11.90 -23.46 5.86
C SER A 217 -11.83 -21.98 6.19
N TYR A 218 -11.25 -21.66 7.30
CA TYR A 218 -10.94 -20.32 7.74
C TYR A 218 -9.42 -20.10 7.76
N VAL A 219 -9.01 -18.84 7.63
CA VAL A 219 -7.61 -18.40 7.71
C VAL A 219 -7.53 -17.14 8.56
N GLY A 220 -6.42 -16.98 9.26
CA GLY A 220 -6.23 -15.83 10.14
C GLY A 220 -4.83 -15.75 10.72
N CYS A 221 -4.67 -15.00 11.79
CA CYS A 221 -3.42 -14.87 12.51
C CYS A 221 -3.65 -15.03 14.01
N ASN A 222 -2.66 -15.58 14.70
CA ASN A 222 -2.71 -15.76 16.15
C ASN A 222 -1.59 -15.03 16.90
N GLU A 223 -0.65 -14.42 16.20
CA GLU A 223 0.42 -13.66 16.86
C GLU A 223 1.01 -12.59 15.94
N PHE A 224 1.39 -11.47 16.52
CA PHE A 224 2.10 -10.38 15.86
C PHE A 224 3.28 -9.94 16.71
N ASN A 225 4.47 -9.79 16.10
CA ASN A 225 5.61 -9.20 16.76
C ASN A 225 6.25 -8.12 15.88
N ALA A 226 6.41 -6.93 16.39
CA ALA A 226 7.22 -5.88 15.79
C ALA A 226 8.70 -6.10 16.06
N ILE A 227 9.55 -5.75 15.09
CA ILE A 227 11.00 -5.94 15.16
C ILE A 227 11.66 -4.57 15.01
N ALA A 228 12.26 -4.11 16.12
CA ALA A 228 12.98 -2.85 16.14
C ALA A 228 14.26 -2.95 15.29
N SER A 229 14.59 -1.85 14.60
CA SER A 229 15.89 -1.68 13.97
C SER A 229 16.97 -1.47 15.03
N ASN A 230 18.09 -2.14 14.87
CA ASN A 230 19.28 -1.92 15.68
C ASN A 230 19.95 -0.60 15.34
#